data_f47d7b4677e8f03d6d86e7292294786f
#
_entry.id   f47d7b4677e8f03d6d86e7292294786f
#
_cell.length_a   1.000
_cell.length_b   1.000
_cell.length_c   1.000
_cell.angle_alpha   90.00
_cell.angle_beta   90.00
_cell.angle_gamma   90.00
#
_symmetry.space_group_name_H-M   'P 1'
#
loop_
_entity.id
_entity.type
_entity.pdbx_description
1 polymer ?
#
loop_
_entity_poly.entity_id
_entity_poly.type
_entity_poly.pdbx_seq_one_letter_code
_entity_poly.pdbx_strand_id
1 'polypeptide(L)'
;MIITLEYVVSAFDQTAVIEDLDRVLQTRAGRRLEYLSIAWTSLEAIIGVGVGIVAGSVALIAFGADSIIEVASSCVLLWWLAEGSMDRDRVAHRLVGGCFFALGVYITADASMDLLKGEAPRATYFGIIYAAVCVIVMPVLARAKRRVAAQLNSQALHADSHQSDICAYLSLILLLGLALNAVLDWWWSDPVAALCMLPIIIREGIAGLRGETCSHAHF
;
A
#
# COMPACT_ATOMS: atom_id res chain seq x y z
N MET A 1 -2.19 20.09 55.33
CA MET A 1 -1.62 18.83 54.80
C MET A 1 -2.67 17.97 54.07
N ILE A 2 -3.93 17.97 54.47
CA ILE A 2 -5.01 17.17 53.81
C ILE A 2 -5.46 17.78 52.47
N ILE A 3 -5.57 19.10 52.39
CA ILE A 3 -6.03 19.84 51.17
C ILE A 3 -5.06 19.67 49.99
N THR A 4 -3.76 19.50 50.26
CA THR A 4 -2.73 19.30 49.23
C THR A 4 -2.82 17.90 48.58
N LEU A 5 -3.26 16.90 49.32
CA LEU A 5 -3.40 15.52 48.83
C LEU A 5 -4.62 15.38 47.90
N GLU A 6 -5.75 16.00 48.26
CA GLU A 6 -6.95 15.98 47.36
C GLU A 6 -6.71 16.69 46.05
N TYR A 7 -5.95 17.77 46.04
CA TYR A 7 -5.59 18.49 44.82
C TYR A 7 -4.65 17.69 43.92
N VAL A 8 -3.71 16.97 44.48
CA VAL A 8 -2.78 16.07 43.75
C VAL A 8 -3.52 14.87 43.21
N VAL A 9 -4.43 14.25 43.96
CA VAL A 9 -5.23 13.10 43.50
C VAL A 9 -6.22 13.53 42.36
N SER A 10 -6.86 14.70 42.50
CA SER A 10 -7.72 15.26 41.47
C SER A 10 -6.96 15.60 40.16
N ALA A 11 -5.74 16.12 40.27
CA ALA A 11 -4.88 16.42 39.11
C ALA A 11 -4.39 15.13 38.43
N PHE A 12 -4.07 14.08 39.21
CA PHE A 12 -3.69 12.75 38.66
C PHE A 12 -4.85 12.07 37.93
N ASP A 13 -6.08 12.20 38.44
CA ASP A 13 -7.29 11.66 37.84
C ASP A 13 -7.64 12.40 36.53
N GLN A 14 -7.46 13.73 36.51
CA GLN A 14 -7.66 14.52 35.30
C GLN A 14 -6.64 14.23 34.19
N THR A 15 -5.38 14.00 34.52
CA THR A 15 -4.35 13.64 33.54
C THR A 15 -4.61 12.26 32.95
N ALA A 16 -5.00 11.28 33.75
CA ALA A 16 -5.35 9.94 33.29
C ALA A 16 -6.57 9.95 32.36
N VAL A 17 -7.60 10.76 32.66
CA VAL A 17 -8.79 10.93 31.81
C VAL A 17 -8.44 11.60 30.49
N ILE A 18 -7.56 12.61 30.49
CA ILE A 18 -7.10 13.29 29.27
C ILE A 18 -6.30 12.32 28.39
N GLU A 19 -5.38 11.54 28.98
CA GLU A 19 -4.60 10.53 28.25
C GLU A 19 -5.48 9.43 27.63
N ASP A 20 -6.50 8.98 28.33
CA ASP A 20 -7.44 7.98 27.81
C ASP A 20 -8.32 8.56 26.71
N LEU A 21 -8.78 9.79 26.84
CA LEU A 21 -9.53 10.50 25.80
C LEU A 21 -8.70 10.71 24.52
N ASP A 22 -7.43 11.12 24.67
CA ASP A 22 -6.50 11.30 23.57
C ASP A 22 -6.25 9.97 22.85
N ARG A 23 -6.05 8.89 23.59
CA ARG A 23 -5.89 7.52 23.03
C ARG A 23 -7.12 7.07 22.26
N VAL A 24 -8.33 7.33 22.76
CA VAL A 24 -9.60 7.02 22.07
C VAL A 24 -9.75 7.83 20.78
N LEU A 25 -9.42 9.12 20.81
CA LEU A 25 -9.49 10.00 19.64
C LEU A 25 -8.48 9.56 18.55
N GLN A 26 -7.26 9.23 18.94
CA GLN A 26 -6.22 8.74 18.05
C GLN A 26 -6.59 7.39 17.43
N THR A 27 -7.20 6.48 18.19
CA THR A 27 -7.69 5.19 17.67
C THR A 27 -8.81 5.39 16.65
N ARG A 28 -9.70 6.35 16.86
CA ARG A 28 -10.76 6.70 15.89
C ARG A 28 -10.15 7.34 14.62
N ALA A 29 -9.14 8.18 14.78
CA ALA A 29 -8.43 8.78 13.64
C ALA A 29 -7.70 7.70 12.82
N GLY A 30 -7.02 6.76 13.48
CA GLY A 30 -6.37 5.62 12.83
C GLY A 30 -7.36 4.79 12.00
N ARG A 31 -8.49 4.39 12.59
CA ARG A 31 -9.52 3.63 11.85
C ARG A 31 -10.11 4.38 10.66
N ARG A 32 -10.36 5.70 10.80
CA ARG A 32 -10.84 6.52 9.67
C ARG A 32 -9.82 6.57 8.54
N LEU A 33 -8.54 6.69 8.89
CA LEU A 33 -7.45 6.72 7.93
C LEU A 33 -7.33 5.39 7.19
N GLU A 34 -7.49 4.25 7.89
CA GLU A 34 -7.53 2.93 7.28
C GLU A 34 -8.70 2.75 6.30
N TYR A 35 -9.91 3.16 6.68
CA TYR A 35 -11.05 3.10 5.76
C TYR A 35 -10.85 3.99 4.52
N LEU A 36 -10.28 5.19 4.69
CA LEU A 36 -9.95 6.06 3.57
C LEU A 36 -8.88 5.44 2.67
N SER A 37 -7.87 4.81 3.27
CA SER A 37 -6.82 4.08 2.55
C SER A 37 -7.41 2.95 1.72
N ILE A 38 -8.19 2.07 2.33
CA ILE A 38 -8.84 0.94 1.64
C ILE A 38 -9.75 1.43 0.50
N ALA A 39 -10.54 2.48 0.74
CA ALA A 39 -11.40 3.05 -0.30
C ALA A 39 -10.57 3.60 -1.47
N TRP A 40 -9.48 4.31 -1.18
CA TRP A 40 -8.58 4.83 -2.20
C TRP A 40 -7.90 3.71 -2.98
N THR A 41 -7.28 2.74 -2.29
CA THR A 41 -6.58 1.61 -2.92
C THR A 41 -7.54 0.71 -3.71
N SER A 42 -8.81 0.57 -3.26
CA SER A 42 -9.84 -0.11 -4.03
C SER A 42 -10.16 0.63 -5.34
N LEU A 43 -10.21 1.95 -5.31
CA LEU A 43 -10.38 2.76 -6.51
C LEU A 43 -9.18 2.61 -7.45
N GLU A 44 -7.97 2.60 -6.91
CA GLU A 44 -6.74 2.35 -7.66
C GLU A 44 -6.76 0.98 -8.35
N ALA A 45 -7.18 -0.07 -7.64
CA ALA A 45 -7.30 -1.42 -8.19
C ALA A 45 -8.26 -1.46 -9.38
N ILE A 46 -9.44 -0.87 -9.24
CA ILE A 46 -10.46 -0.85 -10.29
C ILE A 46 -9.98 -0.06 -11.52
N ILE A 47 -9.41 1.12 -11.30
CA ILE A 47 -8.93 1.98 -12.39
C ILE A 47 -7.70 1.35 -13.04
N GLY A 48 -6.71 0.92 -12.26
CA GLY A 48 -5.47 0.35 -12.77
C GLY A 48 -5.70 -0.87 -13.64
N VAL A 49 -6.46 -1.84 -13.16
CA VAL A 49 -6.80 -3.05 -13.94
C VAL A 49 -7.71 -2.71 -15.13
N GLY A 50 -8.77 -1.91 -14.91
CA GLY A 50 -9.73 -1.59 -15.96
C GLY A 50 -9.10 -0.82 -17.12
N VAL A 51 -8.36 0.25 -16.82
CA VAL A 51 -7.65 1.05 -17.83
C VAL A 51 -6.50 0.24 -18.44
N GLY A 52 -5.79 -0.55 -17.64
CA GLY A 52 -4.71 -1.42 -18.11
C GLY A 52 -5.17 -2.42 -19.17
N ILE A 53 -6.29 -3.10 -18.93
CA ILE A 53 -6.89 -4.02 -19.91
C ILE A 53 -7.27 -3.29 -21.21
N VAL A 54 -7.92 -2.14 -21.10
CA VAL A 54 -8.36 -1.36 -22.28
C VAL A 54 -7.18 -0.81 -23.07
N ALA A 55 -6.12 -0.39 -22.39
CA ALA A 55 -4.90 0.14 -23.00
C ALA A 55 -3.94 -0.95 -23.49
N GLY A 56 -4.06 -2.18 -23.01
CA GLY A 56 -3.05 -3.23 -23.17
C GLY A 56 -1.74 -2.90 -22.46
N SER A 57 -1.81 -2.24 -21.29
CA SER A 57 -0.63 -1.83 -20.51
C SER A 57 -0.37 -2.82 -19.39
N VAL A 58 0.74 -3.56 -19.50
CA VAL A 58 1.18 -4.51 -18.47
C VAL A 58 1.51 -3.78 -17.17
N ALA A 59 2.12 -2.60 -17.24
CA ALA A 59 2.47 -1.82 -16.06
C ALA A 59 1.23 -1.33 -15.30
N LEU A 60 0.17 -0.89 -15.99
CA LEU A 60 -1.10 -0.51 -15.36
C LEU A 60 -1.81 -1.70 -14.72
N ILE A 61 -1.83 -2.85 -15.39
CA ILE A 61 -2.42 -4.08 -14.82
C ILE A 61 -1.64 -4.52 -13.60
N ALA A 62 -0.30 -4.51 -13.66
CA ALA A 62 0.57 -4.88 -12.55
C ALA A 62 0.33 -3.98 -11.32
N PHE A 63 0.26 -2.66 -11.52
CA PHE A 63 -0.02 -1.70 -10.46
C PHE A 63 -1.42 -1.89 -9.86
N GLY A 64 -2.43 -2.08 -10.69
CA GLY A 64 -3.79 -2.33 -10.22
C GLY A 64 -3.94 -3.67 -9.48
N ALA A 65 -3.22 -4.72 -9.90
CA ALA A 65 -3.20 -6.01 -9.21
C ALA A 65 -2.47 -5.94 -7.87
N ASP A 66 -1.38 -5.16 -7.76
CA ASP A 66 -0.72 -4.84 -6.50
C ASP A 66 -1.69 -4.17 -5.53
N SER A 67 -2.47 -3.19 -5.99
CA SER A 67 -3.52 -2.53 -5.19
C SER A 67 -4.62 -3.51 -4.72
N ILE A 68 -4.99 -4.54 -5.51
CA ILE A 68 -5.92 -5.59 -5.06
C ILE A 68 -5.31 -6.36 -3.88
N ILE A 69 -4.04 -6.72 -3.97
CA ILE A 69 -3.33 -7.46 -2.92
C ILE A 69 -3.24 -6.61 -1.65
N GLU A 70 -2.96 -5.30 -1.78
CA GLU A 70 -2.92 -4.35 -0.67
C GLU A 70 -4.29 -4.24 0.04
N VAL A 71 -5.39 -4.12 -0.70
CA VAL A 71 -6.75 -4.11 -0.13
C VAL A 71 -7.03 -5.40 0.63
N ALA A 72 -6.71 -6.56 0.04
CA ALA A 72 -6.91 -7.84 0.69
C ALA A 72 -6.11 -7.94 2.00
N SER A 73 -4.85 -7.51 2.00
CA SER A 73 -3.97 -7.47 3.17
C SER A 73 -4.52 -6.55 4.26
N SER A 74 -4.96 -5.34 3.90
CA SER A 74 -5.56 -4.38 4.83
C SER A 74 -6.88 -4.89 5.45
N CYS A 75 -7.71 -5.59 4.66
CA CYS A 75 -8.93 -6.22 5.17
C CYS A 75 -8.62 -7.33 6.20
N VAL A 76 -7.60 -8.15 5.93
CA VAL A 76 -7.14 -9.18 6.86
C VAL A 76 -6.62 -8.55 8.15
N LEU A 77 -5.85 -7.47 8.05
CA LEU A 77 -5.34 -6.73 9.21
C LEU A 77 -6.47 -6.17 10.08
N LEU A 78 -7.49 -5.54 9.46
CA LEU A 78 -8.66 -5.03 10.19
C LEU A 78 -9.45 -6.15 10.88
N TRP A 79 -9.61 -7.29 10.21
CA TRP A 79 -10.28 -8.45 10.79
C TRP A 79 -9.52 -9.02 11.98
N TRP A 80 -8.20 -9.15 11.86
CA TRP A 80 -7.33 -9.61 12.95
C TRP A 80 -7.38 -8.68 14.17
N LEU A 81 -7.34 -7.35 13.95
CA LEU A 81 -7.47 -6.37 15.03
C LEU A 81 -8.81 -6.47 15.78
N ALA A 82 -9.85 -7.00 15.12
CA ALA A 82 -11.17 -7.21 15.72
C ALA A 82 -11.25 -8.50 16.54
N GLU A 83 -10.59 -9.59 16.15
CA GLU A 83 -10.73 -10.94 16.74
C GLU A 83 -9.55 -11.41 17.61
N GLY A 84 -8.37 -10.81 17.51
CA GLY A 84 -7.23 -11.05 18.42
C GLY A 84 -6.55 -12.43 18.32
N SER A 85 -6.68 -13.19 17.21
CA SER A 85 -6.11 -14.54 17.08
C SER A 85 -4.82 -14.56 16.26
N MET A 86 -3.67 -14.86 16.91
CA MET A 86 -2.33 -14.85 16.31
C MET A 86 -2.01 -16.00 15.32
N ASP A 87 -2.70 -17.15 15.40
CA ASP A 87 -2.35 -18.32 14.58
C ASP A 87 -2.79 -18.21 13.12
N ARG A 88 -3.81 -17.42 12.82
CA ARG A 88 -4.32 -17.21 11.45
C ARG A 88 -3.53 -16.17 10.65
N ASP A 89 -2.79 -15.31 11.34
CA ASP A 89 -1.97 -14.25 10.75
C ASP A 89 -0.91 -14.81 9.79
N ARG A 90 -0.20 -15.86 10.20
CA ARG A 90 0.84 -16.49 9.38
C ARG A 90 0.30 -17.09 8.07
N VAL A 91 -0.92 -17.64 8.08
CA VAL A 91 -1.55 -18.19 6.87
C VAL A 91 -1.94 -17.07 5.92
N ALA A 92 -2.51 -15.98 6.45
CA ALA A 92 -2.88 -14.80 5.65
C ALA A 92 -1.66 -14.17 4.97
N HIS A 93 -0.55 -13.95 5.70
CA HIS A 93 0.69 -13.42 5.13
C HIS A 93 1.27 -14.33 4.04
N ARG A 94 1.23 -15.65 4.21
CA ARG A 94 1.69 -16.59 3.18
C ARG A 94 0.81 -16.58 1.93
N LEU A 95 -0.50 -16.43 2.08
CA LEU A 95 -1.40 -16.29 0.94
C LEU A 95 -1.12 -15.01 0.16
N VAL A 96 -0.97 -13.88 0.86
CA VAL A 96 -0.58 -12.59 0.26
C VAL A 96 0.77 -12.70 -0.45
N GLY A 97 1.78 -13.30 0.19
CA GLY A 97 3.08 -13.55 -0.43
C GLY A 97 2.97 -14.42 -1.70
N GLY A 98 2.11 -15.45 -1.67
CA GLY A 98 1.81 -16.28 -2.85
C GLY A 98 1.18 -15.49 -4.00
N CYS A 99 0.28 -14.55 -3.69
CA CYS A 99 -0.33 -13.65 -4.69
C CYS A 99 0.73 -12.75 -5.36
N PHE A 100 1.68 -12.22 -4.59
CA PHE A 100 2.79 -11.44 -5.16
C PHE A 100 3.67 -12.26 -6.10
N PHE A 101 3.95 -13.54 -5.77
CA PHE A 101 4.68 -14.41 -6.69
C PHE A 101 3.88 -14.71 -7.96
N ALA A 102 2.59 -14.98 -7.87
CA ALA A 102 1.72 -15.18 -9.03
C ALA A 102 1.70 -13.92 -9.91
N LEU A 103 1.62 -12.74 -9.31
CA LEU A 103 1.71 -11.45 -10.00
C LEU A 103 3.07 -11.29 -10.68
N GLY A 104 4.18 -11.64 -10.01
CA GLY A 104 5.53 -11.58 -10.58
C GLY A 104 5.68 -12.49 -11.80
N VAL A 105 5.14 -13.71 -11.77
CA VAL A 105 5.12 -14.63 -12.91
C VAL A 105 4.29 -14.05 -14.06
N TYR A 106 3.12 -13.49 -13.79
CA TYR A 106 2.27 -12.84 -14.78
C TYR A 106 3.02 -11.69 -15.47
N ILE A 107 3.58 -10.75 -14.69
CA ILE A 107 4.33 -9.60 -15.23
C ILE A 107 5.50 -10.06 -16.11
N THR A 108 6.27 -11.05 -15.63
CA THR A 108 7.42 -11.56 -16.38
C THR A 108 7.00 -12.16 -17.72
N ALA A 109 5.94 -12.97 -17.72
CA ALA A 109 5.44 -13.61 -18.94
C ALA A 109 4.88 -12.57 -19.92
N ASP A 110 4.02 -11.70 -19.45
CA ASP A 110 3.28 -10.74 -20.29
C ASP A 110 4.21 -9.66 -20.85
N ALA A 111 5.03 -9.02 -20.01
CA ALA A 111 5.99 -8.03 -20.44
C ALA A 111 7.07 -8.61 -21.40
N SER A 112 7.50 -9.86 -21.17
CA SER A 112 8.43 -10.53 -22.08
C SER A 112 7.78 -10.81 -23.44
N MET A 113 6.52 -11.20 -23.45
CA MET A 113 5.78 -11.43 -24.71
C MET A 113 5.58 -10.15 -25.49
N ASP A 114 5.23 -9.04 -24.84
CA ASP A 114 5.08 -7.73 -25.48
C ASP A 114 6.40 -7.24 -26.08
N LEU A 115 7.52 -7.41 -25.36
CA LEU A 115 8.85 -7.08 -25.88
C LEU A 115 9.25 -7.94 -27.08
N LEU A 116 8.88 -9.23 -27.11
CA LEU A 116 9.20 -10.13 -28.24
C LEU A 116 8.33 -9.85 -29.46
N LYS A 117 7.07 -9.48 -29.25
CA LYS A 117 6.13 -9.21 -30.35
C LYS A 117 6.25 -7.76 -30.88
N GLY A 118 6.87 -6.86 -30.12
CA GLY A 118 6.90 -5.44 -30.44
C GLY A 118 5.53 -4.77 -30.33
N GLU A 119 4.66 -5.30 -29.49
CA GLU A 119 3.31 -4.74 -29.26
C GLU A 119 3.42 -3.52 -28.36
N ALA A 120 2.89 -2.37 -28.82
CA ALA A 120 2.84 -1.14 -28.03
C ALA A 120 1.49 -1.03 -27.33
N PRO A 121 1.45 -0.76 -26.01
CA PRO A 121 0.20 -0.38 -25.36
C PRO A 121 -0.30 0.94 -25.97
N ARG A 122 -1.62 1.12 -25.98
CA ARG A 122 -2.21 2.38 -26.42
C ARG A 122 -1.86 3.49 -25.46
N ALA A 123 -1.31 4.58 -25.97
CA ALA A 123 -1.06 5.76 -25.15
C ALA A 123 -2.37 6.21 -24.49
N THR A 124 -2.40 6.22 -23.17
CA THR A 124 -3.57 6.62 -22.39
C THR A 124 -3.27 7.82 -21.51
N TYR A 125 -3.75 8.99 -21.91
CA TYR A 125 -3.64 10.20 -21.09
C TYR A 125 -4.34 10.05 -19.73
N PHE A 126 -5.43 9.28 -19.68
CA PHE A 126 -6.12 8.98 -18.45
C PHE A 126 -5.22 8.18 -17.48
N GLY A 127 -4.49 7.17 -17.98
CA GLY A 127 -3.53 6.41 -17.19
C GLY A 127 -2.40 7.28 -16.64
N ILE A 128 -1.90 8.24 -17.43
CA ILE A 128 -0.87 9.19 -16.99
C ILE A 128 -1.38 10.09 -15.87
N ILE A 129 -2.57 10.68 -16.03
CA ILE A 129 -3.19 11.52 -14.98
C ILE A 129 -3.42 10.70 -13.72
N TYR A 130 -3.94 9.50 -13.86
CA TYR A 130 -4.16 8.57 -12.76
C TYR A 130 -2.86 8.25 -12.02
N ALA A 131 -1.80 7.83 -12.72
CA ALA A 131 -0.49 7.56 -12.12
C ALA A 131 0.11 8.80 -11.44
N ALA A 132 -0.03 10.00 -12.03
CA ALA A 132 0.43 11.25 -11.43
C ALA A 132 -0.32 11.58 -10.11
N VAL A 133 -1.63 11.30 -10.06
CA VAL A 133 -2.42 11.46 -8.83
C VAL A 133 -1.94 10.47 -7.76
N CYS A 134 -1.68 9.21 -8.12
CA CYS A 134 -1.17 8.19 -7.18
C CYS A 134 0.21 8.58 -6.60
N VAL A 135 1.13 9.10 -7.43
CA VAL A 135 2.45 9.62 -7.00
C VAL A 135 2.33 10.71 -5.94
N ILE A 136 1.24 11.49 -5.96
CA ILE A 136 1.01 12.56 -4.98
C ILE A 136 0.28 12.04 -3.74
N VAL A 137 -0.78 11.26 -3.94
CA VAL A 137 -1.68 10.81 -2.86
C VAL A 137 -1.00 9.79 -1.96
N MET A 138 -0.29 8.81 -2.54
CA MET A 138 0.33 7.72 -1.77
C MET A 138 1.37 8.20 -0.74
N PRO A 139 2.33 9.08 -1.05
CA PRO A 139 3.24 9.60 -0.03
C PRO A 139 2.54 10.44 1.05
N VAL A 140 1.45 11.15 0.71
CA VAL A 140 0.67 11.90 1.70
C VAL A 140 -0.01 10.93 2.67
N LEU A 141 -0.61 9.86 2.14
CA LEU A 141 -1.26 8.82 2.92
C LEU A 141 -0.25 8.08 3.83
N ALA A 142 0.90 7.68 3.28
CA ALA A 142 1.99 7.06 4.04
C ALA A 142 2.47 7.93 5.21
N ARG A 143 2.64 9.24 4.98
CA ARG A 143 3.03 10.18 6.05
C ARG A 143 1.95 10.33 7.12
N ALA A 144 0.67 10.37 6.71
CA ALA A 144 -0.46 10.43 7.63
C ALA A 144 -0.53 9.16 8.49
N LYS A 145 -0.42 7.97 7.90
CA LYS A 145 -0.38 6.68 8.60
C LYS A 145 0.78 6.63 9.60
N ARG A 146 2.00 7.03 9.20
CA ARG A 146 3.16 7.06 10.10
C ARG A 146 2.98 7.97 11.30
N ARG A 147 2.38 9.15 11.14
CA ARG A 147 2.11 10.05 12.25
C ARG A 147 1.17 9.42 13.27
N VAL A 148 0.09 8.82 12.81
CA VAL A 148 -0.88 8.16 13.70
C VAL A 148 -0.27 6.89 14.31
N ALA A 149 0.52 6.12 13.57
CA ALA A 149 1.24 4.95 14.05
C ALA A 149 2.18 5.31 15.22
N ALA A 150 2.93 6.41 15.09
CA ALA A 150 3.83 6.90 16.15
C ALA A 150 3.06 7.33 17.41
N GLN A 151 1.92 8.01 17.25
CA GLN A 151 1.07 8.43 18.38
C GLN A 151 0.45 7.25 19.13
N LEU A 152 0.03 6.21 18.38
CA LEU A 152 -0.58 4.99 18.95
C LEU A 152 0.45 3.93 19.38
N ASN A 153 1.74 4.15 19.10
CA ASN A 153 2.79 3.13 19.22
C ASN A 153 2.41 1.80 18.57
N SER A 154 1.77 1.89 17.37
CA SER A 154 1.23 0.75 16.64
C SER A 154 2.20 0.29 15.56
N GLN A 155 2.80 -0.88 15.75
CA GLN A 155 3.68 -1.50 14.75
C GLN A 155 2.91 -1.91 13.48
N ALA A 156 1.66 -2.35 13.63
CA ALA A 156 0.81 -2.75 12.51
C ALA A 156 0.53 -1.57 11.57
N LEU A 157 0.12 -0.41 12.11
CA LEU A 157 -0.13 0.80 11.32
C LEU A 157 1.18 1.36 10.72
N HIS A 158 2.31 1.16 11.38
CA HIS A 158 3.62 1.53 10.85
C HIS A 158 3.98 0.65 9.64
N ALA A 159 3.78 -0.66 9.73
CA ALA A 159 4.00 -1.59 8.62
C ALA A 159 3.09 -1.25 7.41
N ASP A 160 1.82 -0.94 7.66
CA ASP A 160 0.87 -0.53 6.62
C ASP A 160 1.26 0.81 5.97
N SER A 161 1.86 1.75 6.73
CA SER A 161 2.41 2.97 6.15
C SER A 161 3.57 2.71 5.18
N HIS A 162 4.34 1.65 5.41
CA HIS A 162 5.44 1.23 4.54
C HIS A 162 4.92 0.68 3.22
N GLN A 163 3.81 -0.06 3.24
CA GLN A 163 3.13 -0.52 2.03
C GLN A 163 2.69 0.65 1.15
N SER A 164 2.15 1.72 1.74
CA SER A 164 1.79 2.92 0.99
C SER A 164 3.01 3.65 0.38
N ASP A 165 4.21 3.57 0.99
CA ASP A 165 5.45 4.06 0.37
C ASP A 165 5.85 3.22 -0.86
N ILE A 166 5.73 1.89 -0.76
CA ILE A 166 6.01 0.98 -1.88
C ILE A 166 5.09 1.31 -3.06
N CYS A 167 3.80 1.46 -2.81
CA CYS A 167 2.83 1.85 -3.82
C CYS A 167 3.17 3.22 -4.47
N ALA A 168 3.73 4.17 -3.69
CA ALA A 168 4.24 5.43 -4.23
C ALA A 168 5.43 5.23 -5.20
N TYR A 169 6.35 4.31 -4.92
CA TYR A 169 7.44 3.97 -5.85
C TYR A 169 6.93 3.27 -7.11
N LEU A 170 6.00 2.34 -6.96
CA LEU A 170 5.39 1.65 -8.10
C LEU A 170 4.63 2.63 -9.00
N SER A 171 3.88 3.58 -8.41
CA SER A 171 3.18 4.62 -9.18
C SER A 171 4.13 5.56 -9.92
N LEU A 172 5.31 5.85 -9.37
CA LEU A 172 6.34 6.63 -10.06
C LEU A 172 6.91 5.88 -11.27
N ILE A 173 7.22 4.60 -11.12
CA ILE A 173 7.70 3.74 -12.22
C ILE A 173 6.64 3.67 -13.32
N LEU A 174 5.37 3.46 -12.93
CA LEU A 174 4.23 3.46 -13.84
C LEU A 174 4.11 4.78 -14.60
N LEU A 175 4.15 5.91 -13.90
CA LEU A 175 4.05 7.23 -14.51
C LEU A 175 5.16 7.45 -15.55
N LEU A 176 6.39 7.08 -15.23
CA LEU A 176 7.52 7.19 -16.15
C LEU A 176 7.31 6.30 -17.39
N GLY A 177 6.90 5.05 -17.21
CA GLY A 177 6.63 4.14 -18.33
C GLY A 177 5.57 4.68 -19.29
N LEU A 178 4.42 5.10 -18.74
CA LEU A 178 3.32 5.66 -19.54
C LEU A 178 3.67 6.99 -20.20
N ALA A 179 4.40 7.88 -19.50
CA ALA A 179 4.81 9.16 -20.04
C ALA A 179 5.82 9.01 -21.19
N LEU A 180 6.80 8.12 -21.06
CA LEU A 180 7.78 7.83 -22.11
C LEU A 180 7.09 7.22 -23.35
N ASN A 181 6.13 6.33 -23.16
CA ASN A 181 5.34 5.80 -24.25
C ASN A 181 4.53 6.90 -24.96
N ALA A 182 3.87 7.78 -24.21
CA ALA A 182 3.00 8.81 -24.79
C ALA A 182 3.75 9.98 -25.44
N VAL A 183 4.95 10.34 -24.94
CA VAL A 183 5.71 11.52 -25.42
C VAL A 183 6.76 11.15 -26.47
N LEU A 184 7.41 9.99 -26.30
CA LEU A 184 8.51 9.55 -27.16
C LEU A 184 8.15 8.41 -28.09
N ASP A 185 6.89 7.92 -28.06
CA ASP A 185 6.44 6.73 -28.78
C ASP A 185 7.34 5.49 -28.51
N TRP A 186 7.90 5.41 -27.30
CA TRP A 186 8.74 4.28 -26.89
C TRP A 186 7.85 3.10 -26.46
N TRP A 187 7.49 2.28 -27.43
CA TRP A 187 6.59 1.13 -27.26
C TRP A 187 7.06 0.16 -26.16
N TRP A 188 8.35 0.03 -25.96
CA TRP A 188 8.96 -0.86 -24.96
C TRP A 188 8.98 -0.27 -23.54
N SER A 189 8.64 1.00 -23.36
CA SER A 189 8.73 1.67 -22.04
C SER A 189 7.75 1.11 -21.01
N ASP A 190 6.55 0.71 -21.41
CA ASP A 190 5.55 0.12 -20.53
C ASP A 190 5.96 -1.29 -20.03
N PRO A 191 6.28 -2.27 -20.89
CA PRO A 191 6.74 -3.57 -20.42
C PRO A 191 8.05 -3.47 -19.63
N VAL A 192 8.96 -2.55 -19.95
CA VAL A 192 10.15 -2.32 -19.14
C VAL A 192 9.79 -1.73 -17.77
N ALA A 193 8.85 -0.78 -17.70
CA ALA A 193 8.36 -0.27 -16.42
C ALA A 193 7.75 -1.40 -15.56
N ALA A 194 6.94 -2.28 -16.15
CA ALA A 194 6.41 -3.46 -15.47
C ALA A 194 7.55 -4.37 -14.93
N LEU A 195 8.59 -4.63 -15.73
CA LEU A 195 9.75 -5.40 -15.28
C LEU A 195 10.54 -4.67 -14.17
N CYS A 196 10.60 -3.35 -14.19
CA CYS A 196 11.22 -2.55 -13.12
C CYS A 196 10.46 -2.62 -11.78
N MET A 197 9.16 -2.94 -11.80
CA MET A 197 8.36 -3.19 -10.59
C MET A 197 8.68 -4.55 -9.95
N LEU A 198 9.13 -5.55 -10.73
CA LEU A 198 9.35 -6.93 -10.28
C LEU A 198 10.24 -7.06 -9.02
N PRO A 199 11.40 -6.39 -8.92
CA PRO A 199 12.24 -6.51 -7.72
C PRO A 199 11.50 -6.14 -6.43
N ILE A 200 10.64 -5.12 -6.51
CA ILE A 200 9.82 -4.66 -5.38
C ILE A 200 8.75 -5.72 -5.06
N ILE A 201 8.00 -6.15 -6.06
CA ILE A 201 6.92 -7.16 -5.94
C ILE A 201 7.46 -8.50 -5.41
N ILE A 202 8.62 -8.97 -5.91
CA ILE A 202 9.25 -10.21 -5.43
C ILE A 202 9.70 -10.06 -3.98
N ARG A 203 10.25 -8.91 -3.60
CA ARG A 203 10.66 -8.64 -2.22
C ARG A 203 9.47 -8.71 -1.27
N GLU A 204 8.33 -8.10 -1.62
CA GLU A 204 7.08 -8.18 -0.84
C GLU A 204 6.56 -9.62 -0.76
N GLY A 205 6.63 -10.36 -1.87
CA GLY A 205 6.29 -11.78 -1.89
C GLY A 205 7.12 -12.61 -0.92
N ILE A 206 8.44 -12.39 -0.88
CA ILE A 206 9.36 -13.09 0.04
C ILE A 206 9.04 -12.72 1.49
N ALA A 207 8.83 -11.44 1.79
CA ALA A 207 8.49 -10.97 3.13
C ALA A 207 7.17 -11.59 3.61
N GLY A 208 6.14 -11.63 2.76
CA GLY A 208 4.87 -12.29 3.04
C GLY A 208 5.01 -13.79 3.33
N LEU A 209 5.80 -14.54 2.52
CA LEU A 209 6.02 -15.96 2.75
C LEU A 209 6.78 -16.25 4.06
N ARG A 210 7.69 -15.37 4.46
CA ARG A 210 8.43 -15.48 5.73
C ARG A 210 7.57 -15.14 6.94
N GLY A 211 6.40 -14.52 6.74
CA GLY A 211 5.56 -14.01 7.81
C GLY A 211 6.21 -12.84 8.54
N GLU A 212 7.13 -12.14 7.87
CA GLU A 212 7.75 -10.92 8.37
C GLU A 212 6.77 -9.78 8.06
N THR A 213 6.14 -9.22 9.09
CA THR A 213 5.57 -7.89 8.94
C THR A 213 6.72 -6.97 8.55
N CYS A 214 6.55 -6.07 7.56
CA CYS A 214 7.60 -5.20 6.95
C CYS A 214 8.41 -4.32 7.94
N SER A 215 8.58 -4.77 9.18
CA SER A 215 9.20 -4.08 10.31
C SER A 215 10.74 -4.11 10.31
N HIS A 216 11.40 -4.90 9.46
CA HIS A 216 12.86 -5.11 9.52
C HIS A 216 13.64 -4.76 8.26
N ALA A 217 13.10 -4.00 7.33
CA ALA A 217 13.89 -3.47 6.22
C ALA A 217 14.63 -2.20 6.66
N HIS A 218 15.77 -2.34 7.31
CA HIS A 218 16.75 -1.28 7.45
C HIS A 218 17.31 -0.90 6.06
N PHE A 219 17.10 0.35 5.67
CA PHE A 219 17.97 1.07 4.72
C PHE A 219 19.01 1.83 5.51
#